data_a2d022c87ef4b76e429241acb0471699
#
_entry.id   a2d022c87ef4b76e429241acb0471699
#
_cell.length_a   1.000
_cell.length_b   1.000
_cell.length_c   1.000
_cell.angle_alpha   90.00
_cell.angle_beta   90.00
_cell.angle_gamma   90.00
#
_symmetry.space_group_name_H-M   'P 1'
#
loop_
_entity.id
_entity.type
_entity.pdbx_description
1 polymer ?
#
loop_
_entity_poly.entity_id
_entity_poly.type
_entity_poly.pdbx_seq_one_letter_code
_entity_poly.pdbx_strand_id
1 'polypeptide(L)'
;VTPVPVKSFLAQVRSTVVDDGLPVIADAFGGQSPTLPEAQLDNAALDTAAASVLRITGNAVACGQSQSGSGFVVAPERVLTNAHVVAGVSDAVVEVPGAGALTGDVVYFDPVDDLAVIAVPGLAAAPLTLQGDLAVDSEAVTLGYPFGGPFDSDPARVMSVDSVLVADIYGQSPTPRAVYTLAADVQQGESGGPLVSVDGRVAGVIFAKAANTANVGYALAMSEVTPVVEQASDLSSAVDSGACIRN
;
A
#
# COMPACT_ATOMS: atom_id res chain seq x y z
N VAL A 1 -29.82 29.44 -20.43
CA VAL A 1 -28.66 28.56 -20.23
C VAL A 1 -28.99 27.67 -19.04
N THR A 2 -29.41 26.42 -19.32
CA THR A 2 -29.73 25.41 -18.31
C THR A 2 -28.44 24.78 -17.83
N PRO A 3 -28.21 24.64 -16.50
CA PRO A 3 -27.03 23.95 -16.00
C PRO A 3 -27.15 22.47 -16.31
N VAL A 4 -26.08 21.90 -16.89
CA VAL A 4 -25.91 20.49 -17.11
C VAL A 4 -25.75 19.83 -15.73
N PRO A 5 -26.53 18.80 -15.37
CA PRO A 5 -26.34 18.11 -14.11
C PRO A 5 -24.99 17.38 -14.13
N VAL A 6 -24.12 17.73 -13.20
CA VAL A 6 -22.94 16.94 -12.84
C VAL A 6 -23.46 15.59 -12.34
N LYS A 7 -23.37 14.56 -13.17
CA LYS A 7 -23.59 13.19 -12.74
C LYS A 7 -22.40 12.81 -11.89
N SER A 8 -22.57 12.84 -10.57
CA SER A 8 -21.69 12.16 -9.64
C SER A 8 -21.77 10.67 -9.95
N PHE A 9 -20.83 10.16 -10.73
CA PHE A 9 -20.66 8.75 -10.96
C PHE A 9 -19.96 8.20 -9.70
N LEU A 10 -20.72 7.83 -8.70
CA LEU A 10 -20.25 6.94 -7.64
C LEU A 10 -20.05 5.57 -8.28
N ALA A 11 -18.88 5.34 -8.83
CA ALA A 11 -18.48 4.02 -9.25
C ALA A 11 -18.39 3.15 -7.99
N GLN A 12 -19.27 2.18 -7.87
CA GLN A 12 -19.25 1.20 -6.80
C GLN A 12 -18.11 0.23 -7.13
N VAL A 13 -16.95 0.51 -6.57
CA VAL A 13 -15.77 -0.34 -6.75
C VAL A 13 -15.89 -1.51 -5.78
N ARG A 14 -15.99 -2.72 -6.30
CA ARG A 14 -15.89 -3.94 -5.49
C ARG A 14 -14.44 -4.42 -5.58
N SER A 15 -13.72 -4.38 -4.46
CA SER A 15 -12.45 -5.11 -4.37
C SER A 15 -12.76 -6.59 -4.29
N THR A 16 -12.18 -7.38 -5.16
CA THR A 16 -12.10 -8.83 -5.02
C THR A 16 -10.65 -9.18 -4.74
N VAL A 17 -10.40 -9.94 -3.68
CA VAL A 17 -9.08 -10.53 -3.46
C VAL A 17 -8.91 -11.64 -4.49
N VAL A 18 -7.90 -11.56 -5.33
CA VAL A 18 -7.57 -12.60 -6.31
C VAL A 18 -6.63 -13.61 -5.64
N ASP A 19 -6.58 -14.83 -6.15
CA ASP A 19 -5.77 -15.97 -5.63
C ASP A 19 -4.31 -15.63 -5.31
N ASP A 20 -3.79 -14.51 -5.80
CA ASP A 20 -2.42 -14.05 -5.66
C ASP A 20 -2.18 -13.05 -4.50
N GLY A 21 -3.18 -12.73 -3.68
CA GLY A 21 -3.00 -11.89 -2.48
C GLY A 21 -2.90 -10.37 -2.70
N LEU A 22 -3.03 -9.87 -3.93
CA LEU A 22 -3.17 -8.44 -4.22
C LEU A 22 -4.63 -8.11 -4.48
N PRO A 23 -5.24 -7.17 -3.73
CA PRO A 23 -6.59 -6.71 -4.00
C PRO A 23 -6.75 -6.16 -5.42
N VAL A 24 -7.86 -6.49 -6.05
CA VAL A 24 -8.15 -6.06 -7.41
C VAL A 24 -9.42 -5.22 -7.41
N ILE A 25 -9.31 -4.03 -7.97
CA ILE A 25 -10.40 -3.08 -8.07
C ILE A 25 -10.97 -3.09 -9.49
N ALA A 26 -12.31 -3.24 -9.62
CA ALA A 26 -12.97 -3.10 -10.90
C ALA A 26 -12.80 -1.66 -11.40
N ASP A 27 -12.14 -1.50 -12.55
CA ASP A 27 -11.84 -0.19 -13.07
C ASP A 27 -13.03 0.49 -13.76
N ALA A 28 -13.04 1.82 -13.70
CA ALA A 28 -13.98 2.67 -14.40
C ALA A 28 -13.44 3.21 -15.75
N PHE A 29 -12.24 2.81 -16.16
CA PHE A 29 -11.49 3.43 -17.26
C PHE A 29 -11.74 2.84 -18.66
N GLY A 30 -12.73 1.98 -18.84
CA GLY A 30 -13.12 1.51 -20.17
C GLY A 30 -12.05 0.73 -20.93
N GLY A 31 -11.07 0.15 -20.24
CA GLY A 31 -10.15 -0.83 -20.81
C GLY A 31 -8.97 -0.28 -21.65
N GLN A 32 -8.68 1.01 -21.60
CA GLN A 32 -7.47 1.57 -22.22
C GLN A 32 -6.35 1.65 -21.19
N SER A 33 -5.29 0.84 -21.39
CA SER A 33 -4.10 0.89 -20.53
C SER A 33 -3.35 2.21 -20.71
N PRO A 34 -3.06 2.95 -19.63
CA PRO A 34 -2.24 4.14 -19.74
C PRO A 34 -0.78 3.78 -20.11
N THR A 35 -0.09 4.74 -20.71
CA THR A 35 1.35 4.63 -20.92
C THR A 35 2.05 4.90 -19.60
N LEU A 36 2.97 4.02 -19.22
CA LEU A 36 3.82 4.22 -18.06
C LEU A 36 4.71 5.46 -18.27
N PRO A 37 4.95 6.27 -17.23
CA PRO A 37 5.88 7.40 -17.34
C PRO A 37 7.33 6.91 -17.45
N GLU A 38 8.17 7.71 -18.09
CA GLU A 38 9.62 7.53 -18.09
C GLU A 38 10.20 8.37 -16.94
N ALA A 39 10.26 7.82 -15.73
CA ALA A 39 10.87 8.52 -14.60
C ALA A 39 12.35 8.15 -14.47
N GLN A 40 13.17 9.14 -14.05
CA GLN A 40 14.55 8.87 -13.62
C GLN A 40 14.53 8.30 -12.20
N LEU A 41 14.73 6.98 -12.10
CA LEU A 41 14.77 6.27 -10.81
C LEU A 41 16.15 6.33 -10.14
N ASP A 42 17.18 6.72 -10.87
CA ASP A 42 18.57 6.80 -10.43
C ASP A 42 18.82 8.14 -9.70
N ASN A 43 18.40 8.22 -8.43
CA ASN A 43 18.71 9.40 -7.62
C ASN A 43 18.87 9.05 -6.13
N ALA A 44 19.75 9.79 -5.43
CA ALA A 44 20.11 9.54 -4.04
C ALA A 44 18.95 9.65 -3.04
N ALA A 45 17.89 10.38 -3.38
CA ALA A 45 16.71 10.50 -2.51
C ALA A 45 15.88 9.21 -2.54
N LEU A 46 15.71 8.60 -3.72
CA LEU A 46 15.06 7.30 -3.87
C LEU A 46 15.90 6.18 -3.26
N ASP A 47 17.24 6.20 -3.42
CA ASP A 47 18.13 5.23 -2.75
C ASP A 47 18.00 5.30 -1.23
N THR A 48 17.91 6.52 -0.70
CA THR A 48 17.69 6.73 0.74
C THR A 48 16.32 6.20 1.19
N ALA A 49 15.28 6.44 0.41
CA ALA A 49 13.95 5.91 0.70
C ALA A 49 13.92 4.38 0.63
N ALA A 50 14.54 3.79 -0.37
CA ALA A 50 14.62 2.35 -0.56
C ALA A 50 15.21 1.61 0.64
N ALA A 51 16.18 2.20 1.34
CA ALA A 51 16.79 1.62 2.54
C ALA A 51 15.81 1.43 3.72
N SER A 52 14.66 2.09 3.68
CA SER A 52 13.60 2.02 4.70
C SER A 52 12.32 1.34 4.20
N VAL A 53 12.36 0.74 3.00
CA VAL A 53 11.30 -0.13 2.48
C VAL A 53 11.69 -1.58 2.76
N LEU A 54 10.76 -2.33 3.33
CA LEU A 54 11.01 -3.63 3.94
C LEU A 54 10.10 -4.69 3.33
N ARG A 55 10.61 -5.89 3.13
CA ARG A 55 9.79 -7.04 2.77
C ARG A 55 9.13 -7.60 4.02
N ILE A 56 7.83 -7.83 3.95
CA ILE A 56 7.04 -8.41 5.03
C ILE A 56 6.57 -9.78 4.57
N THR A 57 6.78 -10.78 5.42
CA THR A 57 6.26 -12.13 5.22
C THR A 57 5.61 -12.63 6.51
N GLY A 58 4.66 -13.54 6.40
CA GLY A 58 4.02 -14.14 7.54
C GLY A 58 3.22 -15.39 7.17
N ASN A 59 2.94 -16.21 8.17
CA ASN A 59 2.14 -17.41 8.00
C ASN A 59 0.79 -17.24 8.68
N ALA A 60 -0.27 -17.20 7.91
CA ALA A 60 -1.65 -17.27 8.38
C ALA A 60 -2.00 -18.76 8.61
N VAL A 61 -1.56 -19.30 9.75
CA VAL A 61 -1.61 -20.74 10.07
C VAL A 61 -3.05 -21.27 10.02
N ALA A 62 -4.02 -20.48 10.46
CA ALA A 62 -5.44 -20.86 10.45
C ALA A 62 -6.00 -21.17 9.05
N CYS A 63 -5.40 -20.59 8.00
CA CYS A 63 -5.76 -20.82 6.61
C CYS A 63 -4.74 -21.66 5.83
N GLY A 64 -3.59 -22.00 6.44
CA GLY A 64 -2.50 -22.69 5.75
C GLY A 64 -1.87 -21.87 4.63
N GLN A 65 -1.87 -20.55 4.74
CA GLN A 65 -1.38 -19.63 3.71
C GLN A 65 -0.13 -18.90 4.20
N SER A 66 0.83 -18.70 3.30
CA SER A 66 1.94 -17.76 3.48
C SER A 66 1.62 -16.47 2.74
N GLN A 67 1.82 -15.35 3.42
CA GLN A 67 1.57 -14.02 2.89
C GLN A 67 2.90 -13.30 2.67
N SER A 68 2.95 -12.46 1.65
CA SER A 68 4.09 -11.59 1.36
C SER A 68 3.60 -10.23 0.90
N GLY A 69 4.28 -9.19 1.34
CA GLY A 69 4.01 -7.81 0.98
C GLY A 69 5.20 -6.92 1.25
N SER A 70 4.98 -5.65 1.14
CA SER A 70 5.94 -4.59 1.42
C SER A 70 5.48 -3.76 2.61
N GLY A 71 6.39 -3.00 3.18
CA GLY A 71 6.11 -2.00 4.19
C GLY A 71 7.24 -1.01 4.28
N PHE A 72 7.06 0.05 5.04
CA PHE A 72 8.10 1.05 5.21
C PHE A 72 8.09 1.63 6.63
N VAL A 73 9.23 2.12 7.05
CA VAL A 73 9.41 2.66 8.39
C VAL A 73 8.75 4.03 8.50
N VAL A 74 7.83 4.19 9.47
CA VAL A 74 7.07 5.45 9.70
C VAL A 74 7.42 6.11 11.03
N ALA A 75 7.95 5.35 12.00
CA ALA A 75 8.48 5.84 13.27
C ALA A 75 9.58 4.86 13.73
N PRO A 76 10.42 5.20 14.73
CA PRO A 76 11.41 4.26 15.26
C PRO A 76 10.78 2.92 15.62
N GLU A 77 11.29 1.84 15.04
CA GLU A 77 10.77 0.48 15.23
C GLU A 77 9.30 0.28 14.83
N ARG A 78 8.75 1.12 13.96
CA ARG A 78 7.36 1.01 13.46
C ARG A 78 7.33 0.97 11.95
N VAL A 79 6.74 -0.10 11.43
CA VAL A 79 6.59 -0.36 9.99
C VAL A 79 5.11 -0.29 9.64
N LEU A 80 4.75 0.57 8.68
CA LEU A 80 3.42 0.62 8.10
C LEU A 80 3.35 -0.36 6.92
N THR A 81 2.22 -1.03 6.82
CA THR A 81 1.87 -1.93 5.71
C THR A 81 0.36 -1.97 5.53
N ASN A 82 -0.15 -2.75 4.59
CA ASN A 82 -1.57 -3.03 4.50
C ASN A 82 -2.03 -4.10 5.51
N ALA A 83 -3.28 -4.00 5.95
CA ALA A 83 -3.89 -4.98 6.83
C ALA A 83 -3.99 -6.36 6.14
N HIS A 84 -4.32 -6.41 4.85
CA HIS A 84 -4.40 -7.67 4.11
C HIS A 84 -3.07 -8.43 4.04
N VAL A 85 -1.92 -7.75 4.15
CA VAL A 85 -0.58 -8.36 4.17
C VAL A 85 -0.35 -9.17 5.45
N VAL A 86 -0.95 -8.76 6.57
CA VAL A 86 -0.76 -9.39 7.88
C VAL A 86 -2.04 -10.02 8.44
N ALA A 87 -3.12 -10.12 7.66
CA ALA A 87 -4.38 -10.70 8.11
C ALA A 87 -4.23 -12.18 8.52
N GLY A 88 -4.53 -12.49 9.79
CA GLY A 88 -4.38 -13.84 10.36
C GLY A 88 -2.94 -14.29 10.62
N VAL A 89 -1.96 -13.39 10.47
CA VAL A 89 -0.54 -13.67 10.77
C VAL A 89 -0.28 -13.48 12.26
N SER A 90 0.31 -14.49 12.91
CA SER A 90 0.68 -14.43 14.33
C SER A 90 1.99 -13.66 14.54
N ASP A 91 2.98 -13.98 13.71
CA ASP A 91 4.33 -13.44 13.81
C ASP A 91 4.74 -12.90 12.43
N ALA A 92 4.78 -11.59 12.30
CA ALA A 92 5.24 -10.94 11.09
C ALA A 92 6.78 -10.98 11.03
N VAL A 93 7.31 -11.43 9.91
CA VAL A 93 8.76 -11.39 9.64
C VAL A 93 9.04 -10.22 8.71
N VAL A 94 9.90 -9.33 9.16
CA VAL A 94 10.29 -8.12 8.45
C VAL A 94 11.75 -8.26 8.02
N GLU A 95 11.99 -8.31 6.73
CA GLU A 95 13.33 -8.43 6.17
C GLU A 95 13.89 -7.04 5.86
N VAL A 96 15.03 -6.75 6.48
CA VAL A 96 15.71 -5.45 6.39
C VAL A 96 16.85 -5.57 5.38
N PRO A 97 16.92 -4.70 4.35
CA PRO A 97 18.00 -4.74 3.38
C PRO A 97 19.39 -4.73 4.05
N GLY A 98 20.20 -5.76 3.77
CA GLY A 98 21.56 -5.89 4.29
C GLY A 98 21.68 -6.22 5.79
N ALA A 99 20.59 -6.34 6.55
CA ALA A 99 20.63 -6.58 8.00
C ALA A 99 19.91 -7.88 8.43
N GLY A 100 19.23 -8.57 7.52
CA GLY A 100 18.55 -9.85 7.80
C GLY A 100 17.09 -9.67 8.19
N ALA A 101 16.51 -10.69 8.84
CA ALA A 101 15.11 -10.75 9.20
C ALA A 101 14.91 -10.49 10.71
N LEU A 102 13.92 -9.69 11.04
CA LEU A 102 13.44 -9.43 12.39
C LEU A 102 11.99 -9.90 12.52
N THR A 103 11.58 -10.27 13.72
CA THR A 103 10.19 -10.60 14.02
C THR A 103 9.52 -9.36 14.64
N GLY A 104 8.29 -9.10 14.25
CA GLY A 104 7.50 -7.99 14.79
C GLY A 104 6.08 -8.39 15.14
N ASP A 105 5.50 -7.64 16.06
CA ASP A 105 4.11 -7.77 16.49
C ASP A 105 3.23 -6.75 15.78
N VAL A 106 2.05 -7.16 15.32
CA VAL A 106 1.04 -6.22 14.80
C VAL A 106 0.50 -5.41 16.00
N VAL A 107 0.67 -4.08 15.97
CA VAL A 107 0.24 -3.17 17.04
C VAL A 107 -0.91 -2.23 16.62
N TYR A 108 -1.26 -2.25 15.34
CA TYR A 108 -2.44 -1.61 14.77
C TYR A 108 -2.93 -2.46 13.61
N PHE A 109 -4.24 -2.66 13.54
CA PHE A 109 -4.87 -3.42 12.45
C PHE A 109 -6.22 -2.84 12.13
N ASP A 110 -6.39 -2.30 10.95
CA ASP A 110 -7.65 -1.77 10.44
C ASP A 110 -8.03 -2.46 9.13
N PRO A 111 -8.97 -3.41 9.18
CA PRO A 111 -9.43 -4.11 7.98
C PRO A 111 -10.30 -3.24 7.07
N VAL A 112 -10.84 -2.12 7.56
CA VAL A 112 -11.69 -1.22 6.78
C VAL A 112 -10.84 -0.31 5.91
N ASP A 113 -9.82 0.32 6.49
CA ASP A 113 -8.91 1.22 5.75
C ASP A 113 -7.71 0.48 5.13
N ASP A 114 -7.63 -0.84 5.38
CA ASP A 114 -6.56 -1.69 4.88
C ASP A 114 -5.17 -1.20 5.30
N LEU A 115 -5.01 -0.81 6.56
CA LEU A 115 -3.75 -0.36 7.15
C LEU A 115 -3.39 -1.17 8.39
N ALA A 116 -2.10 -1.43 8.57
CA ALA A 116 -1.56 -2.07 9.76
C ALA A 116 -0.19 -1.47 10.12
N VAL A 117 0.13 -1.49 11.41
CA VAL A 117 1.45 -1.12 11.92
C VAL A 117 2.05 -2.31 12.66
N ILE A 118 3.32 -2.60 12.34
CA ILE A 118 4.12 -3.65 12.98
C ILE A 118 5.17 -2.98 13.87
N ALA A 119 5.22 -3.35 15.13
CA ALA A 119 6.33 -3.01 16.02
C ALA A 119 7.46 -4.04 15.81
N VAL A 120 8.65 -3.55 15.47
CA VAL A 120 9.81 -4.38 15.12
C VAL A 120 10.99 -4.01 16.01
N PRO A 121 11.12 -4.63 17.20
CA PRO A 121 12.20 -4.31 18.12
C PRO A 121 13.58 -4.53 17.50
N GLY A 122 14.46 -3.55 17.63
CA GLY A 122 15.81 -3.58 17.08
C GLY A 122 15.93 -3.16 15.62
N LEU A 123 14.84 -2.70 15.00
CA LEU A 123 14.87 -2.15 13.65
C LEU A 123 15.65 -0.83 13.62
N ALA A 124 16.79 -0.83 12.90
CA ALA A 124 17.67 0.33 12.80
C ALA A 124 17.37 1.25 11.60
N ALA A 125 16.50 0.83 10.66
CA ALA A 125 16.14 1.64 9.51
C ALA A 125 15.40 2.91 9.93
N ALA A 126 15.73 4.03 9.28
CA ALA A 126 15.19 5.35 9.63
C ALA A 126 13.76 5.54 9.10
N PRO A 127 12.89 6.27 9.81
CA PRO A 127 11.56 6.64 9.30
C PRO A 127 11.65 7.46 8.01
N LEU A 128 10.78 7.16 7.05
CA LEU A 128 10.63 7.95 5.84
C LEU A 128 9.95 9.29 6.12
N THR A 129 10.35 10.30 5.40
CA THR A 129 9.70 11.60 5.46
C THR A 129 8.38 11.54 4.70
N LEU A 130 7.31 12.00 5.33
CA LEU A 130 6.01 12.13 4.70
C LEU A 130 5.87 13.47 3.98
N GLN A 131 5.00 13.50 2.99
CA GLN A 131 4.48 14.75 2.41
C GLN A 131 2.96 14.69 2.30
N GLY A 132 2.32 15.78 1.91
CA GLY A 132 0.90 15.78 1.59
C GLY A 132 0.58 15.11 0.26
N ASP A 133 -0.71 15.12 -0.09
CA ASP A 133 -1.19 14.52 -1.33
C ASP A 133 -0.51 15.11 -2.58
N LEU A 134 -0.24 14.24 -3.55
CA LEU A 134 0.26 14.62 -4.87
C LEU A 134 -0.89 15.16 -5.73
N ALA A 135 -0.58 16.15 -6.55
CA ALA A 135 -1.52 16.63 -7.56
C ALA A 135 -1.64 15.64 -8.74
N VAL A 136 -2.74 15.73 -9.47
CA VAL A 136 -2.89 15.04 -10.75
C VAL A 136 -1.74 15.41 -11.69
N ASP A 137 -1.31 14.46 -12.50
CA ASP A 137 -0.14 14.50 -13.40
C ASP A 137 1.22 14.55 -12.71
N SER A 138 1.29 14.51 -11.35
CA SER A 138 2.57 14.36 -10.66
C SER A 138 3.25 13.04 -10.99
N GLU A 139 4.55 13.09 -11.23
CA GLU A 139 5.40 11.91 -11.27
C GLU A 139 5.66 11.39 -9.86
N ALA A 140 5.69 10.08 -9.72
CA ALA A 140 5.92 9.37 -8.47
C ALA A 140 6.65 8.05 -8.75
N VAL A 141 7.00 7.34 -7.70
CA VAL A 141 7.65 6.02 -7.78
C VAL A 141 6.98 5.08 -6.78
N THR A 142 6.69 3.86 -7.20
CA THR A 142 6.33 2.77 -6.28
C THR A 142 7.59 2.05 -5.83
N LEU A 143 7.69 1.73 -4.55
CA LEU A 143 8.82 1.01 -3.98
C LEU A 143 8.31 -0.24 -3.27
N GLY A 144 8.88 -1.41 -3.59
CA GLY A 144 8.39 -2.63 -2.99
C GLY A 144 9.16 -3.89 -3.36
N TYR A 145 8.53 -5.03 -3.08
CA TYR A 145 9.08 -6.37 -3.30
C TYR A 145 8.12 -7.21 -4.14
N PRO A 146 8.05 -6.98 -5.46
CA PRO A 146 7.14 -7.71 -6.35
C PRO A 146 7.36 -9.21 -6.22
N PHE A 147 6.27 -9.97 -6.05
CA PHE A 147 6.24 -11.41 -5.86
C PHE A 147 7.08 -11.92 -4.66
N GLY A 148 7.36 -11.05 -3.66
CA GLY A 148 8.28 -11.36 -2.57
C GLY A 148 9.73 -11.55 -3.03
N GLY A 149 10.05 -11.07 -4.24
CA GLY A 149 11.35 -11.14 -4.87
C GLY A 149 12.32 -10.06 -4.39
N PRO A 150 13.33 -9.72 -5.19
CA PRO A 150 14.21 -8.60 -4.88
C PRO A 150 13.42 -7.28 -4.83
N PHE A 151 14.02 -6.30 -4.14
CA PHE A 151 13.50 -4.93 -4.15
C PHE A 151 13.42 -4.39 -5.58
N ASP A 152 12.34 -3.68 -5.86
CA ASP A 152 12.14 -2.99 -7.14
C ASP A 152 11.55 -1.60 -6.92
N SER A 153 11.71 -0.75 -7.93
CA SER A 153 11.20 0.61 -7.97
C SER A 153 10.67 0.92 -9.36
N ASP A 154 9.37 1.20 -9.46
CA ASP A 154 8.71 1.43 -10.72
C ASP A 154 8.17 2.86 -10.84
N PRO A 155 8.27 3.45 -12.05
CA PRO A 155 7.75 4.78 -12.28
C PRO A 155 6.23 4.78 -12.23
N ALA A 156 5.67 5.81 -11.61
CA ALA A 156 4.24 6.04 -11.51
C ALA A 156 3.86 7.47 -11.85
N ARG A 157 2.61 7.69 -12.28
CA ARG A 157 2.03 9.02 -12.45
C ARG A 157 0.62 9.04 -11.89
N VAL A 158 0.29 10.09 -11.15
CA VAL A 158 -1.05 10.30 -10.62
C VAL A 158 -2.01 10.65 -11.75
N MET A 159 -2.99 9.80 -12.00
CA MET A 159 -4.05 10.04 -13.00
C MET A 159 -5.25 10.76 -12.40
N SER A 160 -5.63 10.39 -11.19
CA SER A 160 -6.68 11.05 -10.41
C SER A 160 -6.48 10.84 -8.91
N VAL A 161 -7.17 11.67 -8.12
CA VAL A 161 -7.32 11.51 -6.67
C VAL A 161 -8.80 11.67 -6.38
N ASP A 162 -9.46 10.58 -6.00
CA ASP A 162 -10.90 10.54 -5.83
C ASP A 162 -11.29 9.87 -4.53
N SER A 163 -12.46 10.25 -3.99
CA SER A 163 -13.10 9.48 -2.94
C SER A 163 -13.90 8.35 -3.59
N VAL A 164 -13.46 7.11 -3.40
CA VAL A 164 -14.08 5.92 -3.95
C VAL A 164 -14.59 4.99 -2.86
N LEU A 165 -15.68 4.28 -3.13
CA LEU A 165 -16.18 3.24 -2.23
C LEU A 165 -15.32 1.98 -2.40
N VAL A 166 -14.55 1.65 -1.38
CA VAL A 166 -13.70 0.45 -1.34
C VAL A 166 -14.22 -0.47 -0.24
N ALA A 167 -14.41 -1.74 -0.56
CA ALA A 167 -14.76 -2.75 0.44
C ALA A 167 -13.59 -2.97 1.41
N ASP A 168 -13.90 -3.44 2.64
CA ASP A 168 -12.87 -3.88 3.56
C ASP A 168 -12.09 -5.08 2.99
N ILE A 169 -11.02 -5.50 3.67
CA ILE A 169 -10.16 -6.60 3.21
C ILE A 169 -10.90 -7.95 3.12
N TYR A 170 -12.11 -8.06 3.68
CA TYR A 170 -12.98 -9.24 3.61
C TYR A 170 -14.05 -9.12 2.53
N GLY A 171 -14.01 -8.07 1.70
CA GLY A 171 -14.98 -7.81 0.65
C GLY A 171 -16.34 -7.32 1.14
N GLN A 172 -16.39 -6.74 2.35
CA GLN A 172 -17.62 -6.26 3.00
C GLN A 172 -17.53 -4.74 3.25
N SER A 173 -18.62 -4.17 3.75
CA SER A 173 -18.68 -2.82 4.32
C SER A 173 -17.99 -1.73 3.48
N PRO A 174 -18.39 -1.49 2.21
CA PRO A 174 -17.75 -0.46 1.39
C PRO A 174 -17.81 0.91 2.05
N THR A 175 -16.66 1.54 2.25
CA THR A 175 -16.51 2.88 2.83
C THR A 175 -15.83 3.83 1.84
N PRO A 176 -16.14 5.15 1.86
CA PRO A 176 -15.41 6.12 1.07
C PRO A 176 -13.98 6.22 1.55
N ARG A 177 -13.01 6.09 0.64
CA ARG A 177 -11.59 6.34 0.90
C ARG A 177 -10.99 7.24 -0.18
N ALA A 178 -10.06 8.10 0.20
CA ALA A 178 -9.30 8.91 -0.73
C ALA A 178 -8.22 8.03 -1.39
N VAL A 179 -8.33 7.83 -2.70
CA VAL A 179 -7.51 6.91 -3.46
C VAL A 179 -6.89 7.59 -4.67
N TYR A 180 -5.60 7.37 -4.86
CA TYR A 180 -4.95 7.65 -6.14
C TYR A 180 -5.26 6.56 -7.14
N THR A 181 -5.62 6.95 -8.35
CA THR A 181 -5.47 6.11 -9.53
C THR A 181 -4.15 6.46 -10.19
N LEU A 182 -3.33 5.46 -10.42
CA LEU A 182 -1.97 5.62 -10.92
C LEU A 182 -1.81 4.97 -12.30
N ALA A 183 -1.09 5.63 -13.21
CA ALA A 183 -0.43 4.94 -14.30
C ALA A 183 0.84 4.28 -13.71
N ALA A 184 0.73 3.01 -13.34
CA ALA A 184 1.79 2.23 -12.70
C ALA A 184 1.56 0.74 -12.92
N ASP A 185 2.63 -0.04 -13.06
CA ASP A 185 2.58 -1.51 -13.17
C ASP A 185 2.72 -2.13 -11.78
N VAL A 186 1.62 -2.12 -11.01
CA VAL A 186 1.60 -2.66 -9.65
C VAL A 186 1.49 -4.19 -9.68
N GLN A 187 2.40 -4.87 -8.98
CA GLN A 187 2.48 -6.30 -8.88
C GLN A 187 2.16 -6.80 -7.46
N GLN A 188 1.79 -8.10 -7.38
CA GLN A 188 1.66 -8.79 -6.10
C GLN A 188 2.96 -8.65 -5.28
N GLY A 189 2.84 -8.39 -3.98
CA GLY A 189 3.99 -8.19 -3.08
C GLY A 189 4.37 -6.73 -2.90
N GLU A 190 3.91 -5.80 -3.75
CA GLU A 190 4.10 -4.36 -3.54
C GLU A 190 3.07 -3.75 -2.58
N SER A 191 1.99 -4.48 -2.25
CA SER A 191 1.01 -4.08 -1.23
C SER A 191 1.70 -3.66 0.07
N GLY A 192 1.32 -2.50 0.60
CA GLY A 192 1.91 -1.89 1.78
C GLY A 192 3.18 -1.09 1.50
N GLY A 193 3.73 -1.18 0.29
CA GLY A 193 4.85 -0.35 -0.15
C GLY A 193 4.45 1.12 -0.32
N PRO A 194 5.39 2.05 -0.13
CA PRO A 194 5.11 3.46 -0.28
C PRO A 194 5.02 3.87 -1.76
N LEU A 195 4.06 4.74 -2.07
CA LEU A 195 4.13 5.65 -3.20
C LEU A 195 4.94 6.85 -2.75
N VAL A 196 6.04 7.13 -3.42
CA VAL A 196 6.91 8.27 -3.07
C VAL A 196 6.97 9.28 -4.21
N SER A 197 7.17 10.57 -3.85
CA SER A 197 7.54 11.57 -4.85
C SER A 197 8.94 11.30 -5.40
N VAL A 198 9.31 11.95 -6.48
CA VAL A 198 10.66 11.90 -7.05
C VAL A 198 11.75 12.37 -6.06
N ASP A 199 11.37 13.08 -5.00
CA ASP A 199 12.24 13.49 -3.90
C ASP A 199 12.32 12.45 -2.75
N GLY A 200 11.78 11.24 -2.94
CA GLY A 200 11.82 10.16 -1.96
C GLY A 200 10.92 10.35 -0.73
N ARG A 201 9.91 11.22 -0.80
CA ARG A 201 8.96 11.46 0.30
C ARG A 201 7.69 10.65 0.08
N VAL A 202 7.18 10.03 1.15
CA VAL A 202 5.96 9.24 1.08
C VAL A 202 4.76 10.12 0.81
N ALA A 203 4.00 9.75 -0.21
CA ALA A 203 2.78 10.42 -0.67
C ALA A 203 1.55 9.51 -0.66
N GLY A 204 1.72 8.22 -0.38
CA GLY A 204 0.62 7.25 -0.33
C GLY A 204 1.10 5.84 -0.03
N VAL A 205 0.18 4.89 0.02
CA VAL A 205 0.44 3.45 0.26
C VAL A 205 -0.20 2.63 -0.84
N ILE A 206 0.58 1.84 -1.56
CA ILE A 206 0.09 0.92 -2.60
C ILE A 206 -0.75 -0.18 -1.95
N PHE A 207 -1.96 -0.44 -2.48
CA PHE A 207 -2.82 -1.47 -1.91
C PHE A 207 -3.55 -2.35 -2.93
N ALA A 208 -3.66 -1.93 -4.20
CA ALA A 208 -4.44 -2.66 -5.18
C ALA A 208 -4.00 -2.35 -6.62
N LYS A 209 -4.47 -3.17 -7.56
CA LYS A 209 -4.38 -2.92 -9.00
C LYS A 209 -5.74 -3.05 -9.69
N ALA A 210 -5.85 -2.58 -10.92
CA ALA A 210 -7.05 -2.73 -11.72
C ALA A 210 -7.26 -4.18 -12.18
N ALA A 211 -8.53 -4.61 -12.18
CA ALA A 211 -8.91 -5.98 -12.57
C ALA A 211 -8.65 -6.28 -14.05
N ASN A 212 -8.94 -5.33 -14.92
CA ASN A 212 -9.05 -5.56 -16.35
C ASN A 212 -8.23 -4.59 -17.19
N THR A 213 -7.49 -3.67 -16.56
CA THR A 213 -6.67 -2.68 -17.26
C THR A 213 -5.23 -2.79 -16.79
N ALA A 214 -4.31 -3.14 -17.68
CA ALA A 214 -2.89 -3.15 -17.38
C ALA A 214 -2.38 -1.73 -17.07
N ASN A 215 -1.29 -1.64 -16.33
CA ASN A 215 -0.63 -0.40 -15.96
C ASN A 215 -1.52 0.57 -15.16
N VAL A 216 -2.48 0.05 -14.40
CA VAL A 216 -3.30 0.84 -13.48
C VAL A 216 -3.18 0.27 -12.08
N GLY A 217 -2.58 1.05 -11.19
CA GLY A 217 -2.46 0.77 -9.77
C GLY A 217 -3.27 1.75 -8.92
N TYR A 218 -3.46 1.39 -7.65
CA TYR A 218 -4.17 2.22 -6.67
C TYR A 218 -3.34 2.36 -5.40
N ALA A 219 -3.33 3.59 -4.86
CA ALA A 219 -2.71 3.88 -3.58
C ALA A 219 -3.66 4.68 -2.68
N LEU A 220 -3.63 4.41 -1.39
CA LEU A 220 -4.29 5.25 -0.38
C LEU A 220 -3.60 6.61 -0.36
N ALA A 221 -4.40 7.68 -0.34
CA ALA A 221 -3.88 9.05 -0.21
C ALA A 221 -3.40 9.33 1.22
N MET A 222 -2.58 10.34 1.39
CA MET A 222 -2.03 10.67 2.72
C MET A 222 -3.08 11.09 3.74
N SER A 223 -4.22 11.58 3.30
CA SER A 223 -5.36 11.85 4.17
C SER A 223 -5.87 10.61 4.93
N GLU A 224 -5.75 9.42 4.32
CA GLU A 224 -6.07 8.13 4.97
C GLU A 224 -4.91 7.62 5.83
N VAL A 225 -3.67 7.86 5.41
CA VAL A 225 -2.46 7.30 6.02
C VAL A 225 -1.98 8.11 7.23
N THR A 226 -2.03 9.44 7.15
CA THR A 226 -1.49 10.35 8.17
C THR A 226 -2.03 10.07 9.59
N PRO A 227 -3.36 9.86 9.79
CA PRO A 227 -3.89 9.60 11.14
C PRO A 227 -3.29 8.36 11.82
N VAL A 228 -2.92 7.34 11.03
CA VAL A 228 -2.29 6.12 11.55
C VAL A 228 -0.82 6.39 11.88
N VAL A 229 -0.11 7.11 11.01
CA VAL A 229 1.32 7.41 11.22
C VAL A 229 1.54 8.34 12.42
N GLU A 230 0.67 9.32 12.64
CA GLU A 230 0.77 10.25 13.78
C GLU A 230 0.72 9.54 15.14
N GLN A 231 0.03 8.42 15.24
CA GLN A 231 -0.06 7.63 16.48
C GLN A 231 0.95 6.47 16.52
N ALA A 232 1.65 6.17 15.43
CA ALA A 232 2.45 4.95 15.29
C ALA A 232 3.50 4.78 16.38
N SER A 233 4.16 5.85 16.83
CA SER A 233 5.17 5.79 17.89
C SER A 233 4.61 5.38 19.26
N ASP A 234 3.33 5.63 19.52
CA ASP A 234 2.67 5.34 20.79
C ASP A 234 2.07 3.93 20.83
N LEU A 235 1.96 3.27 19.68
CA LEU A 235 1.43 1.92 19.57
C LEU A 235 2.47 0.91 20.05
N SER A 236 2.17 0.20 21.14
CA SER A 236 3.11 -0.73 21.77
C SER A 236 2.50 -2.09 22.14
N SER A 237 1.18 -2.19 22.19
CA SER A 237 0.48 -3.43 22.55
C SER A 237 0.12 -4.22 21.31
N ALA A 238 0.49 -5.49 21.27
CA ALA A 238 0.06 -6.39 20.21
C ALA A 238 -1.47 -6.46 20.14
N VAL A 239 -2.00 -6.46 18.93
CA VAL A 239 -3.41 -6.59 18.62
C VAL A 239 -3.66 -7.83 17.75
N ASP A 240 -4.91 -8.29 17.73
CA ASP A 240 -5.33 -9.36 16.83
C ASP A 240 -5.27 -8.87 15.38
N SER A 241 -4.63 -9.63 14.50
CA SER A 241 -4.54 -9.36 13.06
C SER A 241 -5.76 -9.84 12.28
N GLY A 242 -6.85 -10.15 12.97
CA GLY A 242 -8.12 -10.54 12.40
C GLY A 242 -8.13 -11.95 11.80
N ALA A 243 -9.18 -12.25 11.05
CA ALA A 243 -9.26 -13.49 10.31
C ALA A 243 -8.36 -13.46 9.08
N CYS A 244 -7.80 -14.59 8.70
CA CYS A 244 -7.11 -14.68 7.43
C CYS A 244 -8.08 -14.55 6.26
N ILE A 245 -7.62 -13.94 5.19
CA ILE A 245 -8.38 -13.80 3.95
C ILE A 245 -8.36 -15.15 3.24
N ARG A 246 -9.55 -15.70 2.96
CA ARG A 246 -9.68 -16.94 2.18
C ARG A 246 -9.90 -16.58 0.72
N ASN A 247 -9.03 -17.07 -0.12
CA ASN A 247 -9.17 -16.99 -1.57
C ASN A 247 -10.22 -18.01 -2.07
#